data_e364ec958a5a4880aa787026c32a6d54
#
_entry.id   e364ec958a5a4880aa787026c32a6d54
#
_cell.length_a   1.000
_cell.length_b   1.000
_cell.length_c   1.000
_cell.angle_alpha   90.00
_cell.angle_beta   90.00
_cell.angle_gamma   90.00
#
_symmetry.space_group_name_H-M   'P 1'
#
loop_
_entity.id
_entity.type
_entity.pdbx_description
1 polymer ?
#
loop_
_entity_poly.entity_id
_entity_poly.type
_entity_poly.pdbx_seq_one_letter_code
_entity_poly.pdbx_strand_id
1 'polypeptide(L)'
;MSIVGFGREICGDLAAAERREWLCTNGVGGFASGTVAGLLGRRYHGLLVAALEPPLGRTLLVATVDETVAYDGLERRLSTNRWADGTIAPCGYREIERFALDGTTPVWTAAVADGRVEKRIWMEQGANTTYVRYRVLRARTALVLQLKVLVNYRDSHGATRGDGWRMDVTPVARGVRVIAFDGARPLLLLADHGDATTAHSWYRNFDLAVERARGLEAVEDHLHVATFRASLELGEALTLVLSAEAEPSLDGDAAWSRRAQHDAEVLDTWRRAQPSAEGAPIWIGRLVLAADQFLVRRPLAADADGVTVIAGYHWFGDWGRDTMIALPGLTLATGRGEIARRILKTFARFVDRGMLPNRLRDGGQAPDYTWSVGETLRAWHELSASRPRYP
;
A
#
# COMPACT_ATOMS: atom_id res chain seq x y z
N MET A 1 5.26 -2.56 22.26
CA MET A 1 4.19 -1.55 22.34
C MET A 1 4.23 -0.70 21.07
N SER A 2 3.15 -0.56 20.31
CA SER A 2 3.15 0.26 19.09
C SER A 2 3.25 1.74 19.44
N ILE A 3 4.16 2.48 18.79
CA ILE A 3 4.36 3.92 19.01
C ILE A 3 3.27 4.72 18.30
N VAL A 4 2.80 4.23 17.15
CA VAL A 4 1.69 4.81 16.41
C VAL A 4 0.48 3.98 16.75
N GLY A 5 -0.45 4.55 17.48
CA GLY A 5 -1.70 3.91 17.85
C GLY A 5 -2.72 4.93 18.28
N PHE A 6 -3.97 4.69 17.94
CA PHE A 6 -5.13 5.52 18.25
C PHE A 6 -6.19 4.64 18.88
N GLY A 7 -6.79 5.11 19.96
CA GLY A 7 -7.94 4.49 20.58
C GLY A 7 -9.26 4.99 20.00
N ARG A 8 -10.33 4.67 20.68
CA ARG A 8 -11.70 4.99 20.26
C ARG A 8 -11.97 6.49 20.15
N GLU A 9 -11.26 7.31 20.91
CA GLU A 9 -11.34 8.77 20.89
C GLU A 9 -10.98 9.37 19.53
N ILE A 10 -10.11 8.69 18.76
CA ILE A 10 -9.74 9.07 17.40
C ILE A 10 -10.48 8.22 16.37
N CYS A 11 -10.50 6.90 16.56
CA CYS A 11 -11.08 5.99 15.55
C CYS A 11 -12.59 6.16 15.43
N GLY A 12 -13.29 6.48 16.53
CA GLY A 12 -14.74 6.72 16.59
C GLY A 12 -15.17 8.12 16.17
N ASP A 13 -14.23 9.04 15.95
CA ASP A 13 -14.48 10.38 15.42
C ASP A 13 -14.08 10.41 13.93
N LEU A 14 -15.07 10.55 13.05
CA LEU A 14 -14.85 10.52 11.62
C LEU A 14 -13.86 11.60 11.15
N ALA A 15 -14.02 12.83 11.62
CA ALA A 15 -13.18 13.96 11.22
C ALA A 15 -11.73 13.79 11.68
N ALA A 16 -11.52 13.17 12.83
CA ALA A 16 -10.18 12.84 13.32
C ALA A 16 -9.58 11.63 12.58
N ALA A 17 -10.36 10.56 12.35
CA ALA A 17 -9.89 9.33 11.74
C ALA A 17 -9.61 9.46 10.23
N GLU A 18 -10.43 10.24 9.49
CA GLU A 18 -10.22 10.46 8.05
C GLU A 18 -8.99 11.30 7.70
N ARG A 19 -8.51 12.12 8.63
CA ARG A 19 -7.26 12.91 8.45
C ARG A 19 -5.99 12.10 8.68
N ARG A 20 -6.11 10.88 9.19
CA ARG A 20 -5.01 9.98 9.48
C ARG A 20 -4.95 8.91 8.43
N GLU A 21 -3.92 8.98 7.61
CA GLU A 21 -3.70 8.06 6.49
C GLU A 21 -2.61 7.04 6.84
N TRP A 22 -2.73 5.86 6.30
CA TRP A 22 -1.75 4.80 6.39
C TRP A 22 -1.24 4.44 4.99
N LEU A 23 -0.04 3.88 4.92
CA LEU A 23 0.63 3.47 3.69
C LEU A 23 1.37 2.16 3.91
N CYS A 24 1.18 1.20 2.99
CA CYS A 24 2.02 0.03 2.81
C CYS A 24 2.62 0.05 1.41
N THR A 25 3.87 -0.38 1.27
CA THR A 25 4.55 -0.43 -0.04
C THR A 25 5.12 -1.81 -0.32
N ASN A 26 5.34 -2.11 -1.59
CA ASN A 26 5.80 -3.42 -2.04
C ASN A 26 7.25 -3.42 -2.57
N GLY A 27 7.98 -2.29 -2.52
CA GLY A 27 9.35 -2.19 -3.02
C GLY A 27 9.52 -2.25 -4.55
N VAL A 28 8.42 -2.21 -5.31
CA VAL A 28 8.43 -2.10 -6.79
C VAL A 28 7.61 -0.92 -7.30
N GLY A 29 7.23 0.01 -6.41
CA GLY A 29 6.49 1.23 -6.74
C GLY A 29 4.99 1.14 -6.53
N GLY A 30 4.42 -0.06 -6.34
CA GLY A 30 3.04 -0.26 -5.93
C GLY A 30 2.83 0.02 -4.44
N PHE A 31 1.59 0.29 -4.05
CA PHE A 31 1.24 0.58 -2.68
C PHE A 31 -0.22 0.25 -2.36
N ALA A 32 -0.52 0.15 -1.06
CA ALA A 32 -1.86 0.20 -0.49
C ALA A 32 -1.93 1.38 0.48
N SER A 33 -3.03 2.12 0.46
CA SER A 33 -3.20 3.29 1.32
C SER A 33 -4.68 3.60 1.55
N GLY A 34 -4.98 4.23 2.66
CA GLY A 34 -6.32 4.65 3.03
C GLY A 34 -6.33 5.44 4.32
N THR A 35 -7.52 5.70 4.85
CA THR A 35 -7.68 6.41 6.13
C THR A 35 -7.88 5.43 7.29
N VAL A 36 -7.61 5.88 8.51
CA VAL A 36 -7.91 5.11 9.73
C VAL A 36 -9.42 4.80 9.84
N ALA A 37 -10.28 5.70 9.35
CA ALA A 37 -11.73 5.50 9.29
C ALA A 37 -12.17 4.43 8.27
N GLY A 38 -11.27 3.97 7.38
CA GLY A 38 -11.57 3.00 6.32
C GLY A 38 -12.22 3.59 5.07
N LEU A 39 -12.54 4.89 5.04
CA LEU A 39 -13.13 5.54 3.86
C LEU A 39 -12.07 6.00 2.85
N LEU A 40 -12.47 6.06 1.58
CA LEU A 40 -11.66 6.62 0.50
C LEU A 40 -11.80 8.15 0.52
N GLY A 41 -10.71 8.88 0.74
CA GLY A 41 -10.70 10.35 0.72
C GLY A 41 -9.94 10.93 -0.47
N ARG A 42 -9.11 10.10 -1.12
CA ARG A 42 -8.28 10.46 -2.27
C ARG A 42 -8.46 9.47 -3.40
N ARG A 43 -8.26 9.91 -4.65
CA ARG A 43 -8.15 9.00 -5.81
C ARG A 43 -6.99 7.99 -5.68
N TYR A 44 -6.04 8.28 -4.81
CA TYR A 44 -4.86 7.45 -4.55
C TYR A 44 -5.08 6.42 -3.44
N HIS A 45 -6.21 6.45 -2.74
CA HIS A 45 -6.54 5.41 -1.77
C HIS A 45 -6.99 4.14 -2.48
N GLY A 46 -6.50 3.02 -2.01
CA GLY A 46 -6.84 1.71 -2.51
C GLY A 46 -6.08 0.60 -1.77
N LEU A 47 -6.61 -0.59 -1.83
CA LEU A 47 -5.96 -1.77 -1.25
C LEU A 47 -4.90 -2.37 -2.19
N LEU A 48 -4.99 -2.08 -3.50
CA LEU A 48 -3.94 -2.42 -4.45
C LEU A 48 -3.87 -1.34 -5.53
N VAL A 49 -2.89 -0.46 -5.40
CA VAL A 49 -2.39 0.40 -6.47
C VAL A 49 -1.12 -0.24 -6.99
N ALA A 50 -1.24 -1.02 -8.06
CA ALA A 50 -0.15 -1.81 -8.62
C ALA A 50 0.75 -0.95 -9.52
N ALA A 51 2.07 -1.15 -9.44
CA ALA A 51 3.00 -0.64 -10.44
C ALA A 51 3.11 -1.69 -11.56
N LEU A 52 2.34 -1.53 -12.64
CA LEU A 52 2.29 -2.50 -13.75
C LEU A 52 3.54 -2.44 -14.64
N GLU A 53 4.26 -1.33 -14.58
CA GLU A 53 5.56 -1.08 -15.24
C GLU A 53 6.54 -0.56 -14.17
N PRO A 54 7.06 -1.44 -13.27
CA PRO A 54 7.83 -1.01 -12.11
C PRO A 54 9.00 -0.06 -12.42
N PRO A 55 9.13 1.06 -11.69
CA PRO A 55 8.29 1.54 -10.58
C PRO A 55 7.13 2.44 -11.01
N LEU A 56 6.82 2.47 -12.29
CA LEU A 56 5.81 3.31 -12.94
C LEU A 56 4.53 2.53 -13.26
N GLY A 57 3.64 3.15 -14.06
CA GLY A 57 2.39 2.52 -14.48
C GLY A 57 1.44 2.22 -13.32
N ARG A 58 1.38 3.12 -12.32
CA ARG A 58 0.52 2.93 -11.14
C ARG A 58 -0.94 2.91 -11.52
N THR A 59 -1.55 1.77 -11.30
CA THR A 59 -2.95 1.49 -11.64
C THR A 59 -3.72 1.07 -10.41
N LEU A 60 -4.83 1.76 -10.10
CA LEU A 60 -5.75 1.31 -9.06
C LEU A 60 -6.47 0.06 -9.54
N LEU A 61 -6.25 -1.07 -8.87
CA LEU A 61 -6.88 -2.35 -9.18
C LEU A 61 -7.94 -2.73 -8.14
N VAL A 62 -7.65 -2.54 -6.84
CA VAL A 62 -8.61 -2.79 -5.77
C VAL A 62 -8.77 -1.53 -4.94
N ALA A 63 -9.96 -0.99 -4.94
CA ALA A 63 -10.28 0.24 -4.22
C ALA A 63 -10.49 -0.05 -2.72
N THR A 64 -11.44 -0.92 -2.39
CA THR A 64 -11.80 -1.22 -1.01
C THR A 64 -12.47 -2.58 -0.89
N VAL A 65 -12.64 -3.03 0.34
CA VAL A 65 -13.49 -4.15 0.72
C VAL A 65 -14.58 -3.62 1.64
N ASP A 66 -15.84 -3.90 1.34
CA ASP A 66 -16.97 -3.65 2.23
C ASP A 66 -17.18 -4.88 3.12
N GLU A 67 -16.85 -4.72 4.40
CA GLU A 67 -16.91 -5.78 5.40
C GLU A 67 -18.24 -5.78 6.14
N THR A 68 -18.81 -6.96 6.32
CA THR A 68 -19.96 -7.20 7.20
C THR A 68 -19.65 -8.38 8.10
N VAL A 69 -19.97 -8.24 9.39
CA VAL A 69 -19.85 -9.31 10.39
C VAL A 69 -21.23 -9.61 10.94
N ALA A 70 -21.65 -10.88 10.84
CA ALA A 70 -22.83 -11.39 11.54
C ALA A 70 -22.37 -12.21 12.75
N TYR A 71 -22.80 -11.82 13.94
CA TYR A 71 -22.40 -12.43 15.20
C TYR A 71 -23.53 -12.25 16.25
N ASP A 72 -23.88 -13.31 16.95
CA ASP A 72 -24.87 -13.30 18.02
C ASP A 72 -26.22 -12.65 17.62
N GLY A 73 -26.71 -13.00 16.42
CA GLY A 73 -27.96 -12.46 15.86
C GLY A 73 -27.89 -10.99 15.39
N LEU A 74 -26.73 -10.35 15.51
CA LEU A 74 -26.49 -8.99 15.05
C LEU A 74 -25.67 -8.99 13.75
N GLU A 75 -26.00 -8.06 12.85
CA GLU A 75 -25.18 -7.75 11.68
C GLU A 75 -24.58 -6.35 11.83
N ARG A 76 -23.27 -6.24 11.65
CA ARG A 76 -22.53 -4.97 11.68
C ARG A 76 -21.68 -4.82 10.43
N ARG A 77 -21.80 -3.65 9.80
CA ARG A 77 -20.93 -3.25 8.68
C ARG A 77 -19.73 -2.53 9.25
N LEU A 78 -18.52 -3.04 8.94
CA LEU A 78 -17.27 -2.47 9.44
C LEU A 78 -16.65 -1.47 8.45
N SER A 79 -17.13 -1.42 7.20
CA SER A 79 -16.71 -0.45 6.21
C SER A 79 -17.33 0.94 6.44
N THR A 80 -16.67 1.97 5.96
CA THR A 80 -17.16 3.35 5.96
C THR A 80 -17.08 3.92 4.56
N ASN A 81 -18.21 4.41 4.04
CA ASN A 81 -18.26 5.02 2.70
C ASN A 81 -18.88 6.41 2.79
N ARG A 82 -18.35 7.35 2.00
CA ARG A 82 -18.95 8.67 1.80
C ARG A 82 -19.44 8.75 0.36
N TRP A 83 -20.65 9.26 0.18
CA TRP A 83 -21.29 9.42 -1.11
C TRP A 83 -21.30 10.88 -1.55
N ALA A 84 -21.47 11.14 -2.84
CA ALA A 84 -21.40 12.46 -3.43
C ALA A 84 -22.46 13.46 -2.89
N ASP A 85 -23.54 12.96 -2.33
CA ASP A 85 -24.57 13.76 -1.62
C ASP A 85 -24.17 14.12 -0.17
N GLY A 86 -23.00 13.71 0.27
CA GLY A 86 -22.49 13.91 1.65
C GLY A 86 -22.90 12.84 2.63
N THR A 87 -23.74 11.89 2.24
CA THR A 87 -24.17 10.78 3.13
C THR A 87 -22.96 9.91 3.50
N ILE A 88 -22.86 9.55 4.77
CA ILE A 88 -21.92 8.55 5.28
C ILE A 88 -22.68 7.28 5.60
N ALA A 89 -22.52 6.25 4.77
CA ALA A 89 -23.18 4.95 4.95
C ALA A 89 -22.43 3.84 4.18
N PRO A 90 -22.05 2.74 4.82
CA PRO A 90 -22.14 2.49 6.25
C PRO A 90 -21.20 3.37 7.10
N CYS A 91 -21.34 3.30 8.42
CA CYS A 91 -20.55 4.09 9.39
C CYS A 91 -19.64 3.18 10.22
N GLY A 92 -18.94 2.24 9.62
CA GLY A 92 -18.14 1.22 10.31
C GLY A 92 -17.00 1.78 11.17
N TYR A 93 -16.55 3.01 10.93
CA TYR A 93 -15.58 3.69 11.80
C TYR A 93 -16.00 3.72 13.27
N ARG A 94 -17.30 3.68 13.56
CA ARG A 94 -17.85 3.66 14.93
C ARG A 94 -17.57 2.35 15.67
N GLU A 95 -17.32 1.28 14.94
CA GLU A 95 -17.01 -0.04 15.49
C GLU A 95 -15.50 -0.21 15.76
N ILE A 96 -14.64 0.71 15.25
CA ILE A 96 -13.19 0.64 15.44
C ILE A 96 -12.84 1.06 16.86
N GLU A 97 -12.33 0.11 17.66
CA GLU A 97 -11.83 0.36 19.01
C GLU A 97 -10.38 0.88 19.00
N ARG A 98 -9.59 0.40 18.06
CA ARG A 98 -8.17 0.72 17.99
C ARG A 98 -7.63 0.62 16.57
N PHE A 99 -6.72 1.53 16.26
CA PHE A 99 -5.78 1.45 15.14
C PHE A 99 -4.36 1.45 15.68
N ALA A 100 -3.46 0.69 15.05
CA ALA A 100 -2.04 0.72 15.37
C ALA A 100 -1.19 0.34 14.15
N LEU A 101 0.10 0.70 14.16
CA LEU A 101 1.07 0.16 13.24
C LEU A 101 1.92 -0.91 13.95
N ASP A 102 1.98 -2.10 13.35
CA ASP A 102 2.88 -3.19 13.74
C ASP A 102 3.96 -3.30 12.64
N GLY A 103 5.19 -2.82 12.94
CA GLY A 103 6.14 -2.54 11.87
C GLY A 103 5.56 -1.51 10.89
N THR A 104 5.54 -1.84 9.62
CA THR A 104 4.91 -1.04 8.56
C THR A 104 3.45 -1.44 8.29
N THR A 105 2.90 -2.39 9.03
CA THR A 105 1.57 -2.96 8.84
C THR A 105 0.51 -2.24 9.64
N PRO A 106 -0.52 -1.66 9.01
CA PRO A 106 -1.70 -1.14 9.70
C PRO A 106 -2.56 -2.26 10.25
N VAL A 107 -3.03 -2.07 11.48
CA VAL A 107 -3.83 -3.03 12.23
C VAL A 107 -5.01 -2.30 12.86
N TRP A 108 -6.21 -2.80 12.61
CA TRP A 108 -7.45 -2.35 13.24
C TRP A 108 -7.99 -3.42 14.17
N THR A 109 -8.61 -3.01 15.26
CA THR A 109 -9.47 -3.86 16.08
C THR A 109 -10.86 -3.25 16.08
N ALA A 110 -11.86 -4.02 15.65
CA ALA A 110 -13.25 -3.63 15.65
C ALA A 110 -14.05 -4.47 16.65
N ALA A 111 -15.05 -3.85 17.29
CA ALA A 111 -15.99 -4.52 18.20
C ALA A 111 -17.30 -4.81 17.48
N VAL A 112 -17.82 -6.02 17.67
CA VAL A 112 -19.16 -6.43 17.24
C VAL A 112 -19.83 -7.11 18.43
N ALA A 113 -20.75 -6.44 19.09
CA ALA A 113 -21.27 -6.84 20.40
C ALA A 113 -20.12 -7.09 21.41
N ASP A 114 -20.03 -8.29 22.01
CA ASP A 114 -18.90 -8.65 22.86
C ASP A 114 -17.74 -9.32 22.10
N GLY A 115 -17.90 -9.53 20.78
CA GLY A 115 -16.85 -10.06 19.89
C GLY A 115 -15.86 -8.98 19.46
N ARG A 116 -14.67 -9.42 19.05
CA ARG A 116 -13.61 -8.57 18.49
C ARG A 116 -12.98 -9.20 17.27
N VAL A 117 -12.84 -8.41 16.23
CA VAL A 117 -12.19 -8.78 14.97
C VAL A 117 -11.00 -7.87 14.74
N GLU A 118 -9.84 -8.46 14.44
CA GLU A 118 -8.65 -7.75 13.98
C GLU A 118 -8.62 -7.77 12.44
N LYS A 119 -8.28 -6.64 11.84
CA LYS A 119 -7.94 -6.52 10.42
C LYS A 119 -6.50 -6.07 10.30
N ARG A 120 -5.71 -6.75 9.45
CA ARG A 120 -4.32 -6.38 9.08
C ARG A 120 -4.19 -6.28 7.58
N ILE A 121 -3.37 -5.33 7.11
CA ILE A 121 -3.07 -5.16 5.69
C ILE A 121 -1.55 -5.08 5.52
N TRP A 122 -1.00 -5.87 4.59
CA TRP A 122 0.40 -5.78 4.20
C TRP A 122 0.56 -6.12 2.73
N MET A 123 1.70 -5.76 2.15
CA MET A 123 2.05 -6.12 0.78
C MET A 123 3.23 -7.07 0.74
N GLU A 124 3.23 -7.97 -0.24
CA GLU A 124 4.38 -8.80 -0.56
C GLU A 124 5.52 -7.95 -1.10
N GLN A 125 6.72 -8.13 -0.56
CA GLN A 125 7.89 -7.39 -1.03
C GLN A 125 8.30 -7.89 -2.42
N GLY A 126 8.34 -6.98 -3.38
CA GLY A 126 8.75 -7.27 -4.76
C GLY A 126 7.62 -7.73 -5.67
N ALA A 127 6.37 -7.74 -5.23
CA ALA A 127 5.21 -8.17 -6.02
C ALA A 127 4.01 -7.24 -5.83
N ASN A 128 3.17 -7.11 -6.85
CA ASN A 128 1.90 -6.37 -6.78
C ASN A 128 0.81 -7.23 -6.14
N THR A 129 1.02 -7.58 -4.88
CA THR A 129 0.12 -8.41 -4.07
C THR A 129 -0.10 -7.78 -2.70
N THR A 130 -1.37 -7.61 -2.34
CA THR A 130 -1.81 -7.15 -1.03
C THR A 130 -2.55 -8.26 -0.32
N TYR A 131 -2.23 -8.48 0.94
CA TYR A 131 -2.93 -9.38 1.84
C TYR A 131 -3.79 -8.56 2.80
N VAL A 132 -5.04 -8.99 2.98
CA VAL A 132 -5.95 -8.44 3.98
C VAL A 132 -6.43 -9.58 4.85
N ARG A 133 -6.00 -9.60 6.12
CA ARG A 133 -6.35 -10.66 7.07
C ARG A 133 -7.36 -10.16 8.09
N TYR A 134 -8.35 -10.99 8.35
CA TYR A 134 -9.33 -10.82 9.41
C TYR A 134 -9.18 -11.96 10.40
N ARG A 135 -8.99 -11.66 11.68
CA ARG A 135 -8.83 -12.66 12.75
C ARG A 135 -9.81 -12.40 13.88
N VAL A 136 -10.42 -13.46 14.39
CA VAL A 136 -11.29 -13.38 15.56
C VAL A 136 -10.45 -13.36 16.82
N LEU A 137 -10.41 -12.23 17.52
CA LEU A 137 -9.68 -12.07 18.78
C LEU A 137 -10.52 -12.45 20.00
N ARG A 138 -11.83 -12.32 19.88
CA ARG A 138 -12.80 -12.66 20.93
C ARG A 138 -14.16 -12.97 20.32
N ALA A 139 -14.71 -14.10 20.66
CA ALA A 139 -16.09 -14.49 20.35
C ALA A 139 -16.50 -15.67 21.26
N ARG A 140 -17.79 -15.82 21.53
CA ARG A 140 -18.34 -16.99 22.26
C ARG A 140 -18.82 -18.09 21.30
N THR A 141 -19.20 -17.69 20.11
CA THR A 141 -19.65 -18.56 19.01
C THR A 141 -18.98 -18.12 17.74
N ALA A 142 -19.04 -18.95 16.70
CA ALA A 142 -18.53 -18.55 15.38
C ALA A 142 -19.20 -17.26 14.89
N LEU A 143 -18.43 -16.40 14.25
CA LEU A 143 -18.93 -15.25 13.53
C LEU A 143 -18.85 -15.50 12.00
N VAL A 144 -19.76 -14.92 11.25
CA VAL A 144 -19.74 -14.98 9.79
C VAL A 144 -19.22 -13.67 9.27
N LEU A 145 -18.10 -13.74 8.56
CA LEU A 145 -17.50 -12.62 7.85
C LEU A 145 -17.95 -12.65 6.39
N GLN A 146 -18.42 -11.51 5.88
CA GLN A 146 -18.75 -11.31 4.48
C GLN A 146 -17.99 -10.10 3.95
N LEU A 147 -17.27 -10.28 2.85
CA LEU A 147 -16.33 -9.31 2.27
C LEU A 147 -16.70 -9.06 0.81
N LYS A 148 -17.22 -7.88 0.49
CA LYS A 148 -17.49 -7.45 -0.89
C LYS A 148 -16.28 -6.69 -1.41
N VAL A 149 -15.63 -7.22 -2.44
CA VAL A 149 -14.44 -6.59 -3.03
C VAL A 149 -14.85 -5.65 -4.15
N LEU A 150 -14.45 -4.39 -4.03
CA LEU A 150 -14.69 -3.33 -5.01
C LEU A 150 -13.40 -3.03 -5.76
N VAL A 151 -13.46 -3.16 -7.08
CA VAL A 151 -12.31 -3.02 -7.98
C VAL A 151 -12.45 -1.81 -8.90
N ASN A 152 -11.33 -1.47 -9.52
CA ASN A 152 -11.21 -0.51 -10.60
C ASN A 152 -10.13 -1.00 -11.58
N TYR A 153 -9.87 -0.26 -12.65
CA TYR A 153 -8.70 -0.42 -13.50
C TYR A 153 -8.42 0.92 -14.16
N ARG A 154 -7.74 1.79 -13.47
CA ARG A 154 -7.44 3.13 -13.96
C ARG A 154 -6.05 3.61 -13.52
N ASP A 155 -5.50 4.51 -14.30
CA ASP A 155 -4.31 5.25 -13.86
C ASP A 155 -4.54 5.90 -12.50
N SER A 156 -3.52 5.94 -11.66
CA SER A 156 -3.62 6.47 -10.28
C SER A 156 -4.01 7.94 -10.23
N HIS A 157 -3.78 8.71 -11.30
CA HIS A 157 -4.18 10.12 -11.40
C HIS A 157 -5.56 10.33 -12.02
N GLY A 158 -6.19 9.27 -12.55
CA GLY A 158 -7.50 9.31 -13.16
C GLY A 158 -8.66 9.23 -12.18
N ALA A 159 -9.87 9.17 -12.73
CA ALA A 159 -11.11 8.82 -12.04
C ALA A 159 -11.96 7.92 -12.96
N THR A 160 -12.84 7.11 -12.38
CA THR A 160 -13.70 6.19 -13.13
C THR A 160 -15.16 6.53 -12.98
N ARG A 161 -15.87 6.49 -14.13
CA ARG A 161 -17.32 6.39 -14.20
C ARG A 161 -17.67 5.05 -14.82
N GLY A 162 -18.52 4.30 -14.14
CA GLY A 162 -18.85 2.92 -14.53
C GLY A 162 -19.81 2.79 -15.71
N ASP A 163 -20.08 3.88 -16.44
CA ASP A 163 -21.09 3.93 -17.50
C ASP A 163 -20.70 3.07 -18.70
N GLY A 164 -21.47 2.00 -18.93
CA GLY A 164 -21.28 1.09 -20.06
C GLY A 164 -20.03 0.19 -19.97
N TRP A 165 -19.17 0.36 -18.99
CA TRP A 165 -17.97 -0.46 -18.85
C TRP A 165 -18.28 -1.81 -18.18
N ARG A 166 -17.92 -2.88 -18.88
CA ARG A 166 -18.09 -4.23 -18.42
C ARG A 166 -16.73 -4.93 -18.32
N MET A 167 -16.33 -5.28 -17.12
CA MET A 167 -15.15 -6.12 -16.87
C MET A 167 -15.55 -7.59 -16.97
N ASP A 168 -14.66 -8.44 -17.45
CA ASP A 168 -14.85 -9.88 -17.40
C ASP A 168 -14.51 -10.41 -15.99
N VAL A 169 -15.46 -11.06 -15.35
CA VAL A 169 -15.35 -11.62 -14.00
C VAL A 169 -15.62 -13.11 -14.05
N THR A 170 -14.58 -13.91 -13.90
CA THR A 170 -14.67 -15.37 -14.00
C THR A 170 -14.28 -16.03 -12.68
N PRO A 171 -15.03 -17.07 -12.22
CA PRO A 171 -14.64 -17.84 -11.04
C PRO A 171 -13.36 -18.63 -11.32
N VAL A 172 -12.49 -18.70 -10.32
CA VAL A 172 -11.30 -19.54 -10.30
C VAL A 172 -11.22 -20.30 -8.97
N ALA A 173 -10.27 -21.22 -8.85
CA ALA A 173 -10.04 -21.87 -7.57
C ALA A 173 -9.74 -20.83 -6.49
N ARG A 174 -10.50 -20.90 -5.37
CA ARG A 174 -10.37 -20.00 -4.21
C ARG A 174 -10.77 -18.54 -4.43
N GLY A 175 -11.45 -18.20 -5.54
CA GLY A 175 -11.87 -16.81 -5.75
C GLY A 175 -12.31 -16.47 -7.16
N VAL A 176 -11.92 -15.30 -7.63
CA VAL A 176 -12.27 -14.78 -8.94
C VAL A 176 -11.08 -14.14 -9.65
N ARG A 177 -11.11 -14.20 -10.98
CA ARG A 177 -10.22 -13.45 -11.87
C ARG A 177 -11.02 -12.34 -12.54
N VAL A 178 -10.45 -11.15 -12.58
CA VAL A 178 -11.03 -9.98 -13.26
C VAL A 178 -10.11 -9.54 -14.39
N ILE A 179 -10.68 -9.34 -15.59
CA ILE A 179 -10.00 -8.73 -16.73
C ILE A 179 -10.80 -7.49 -17.11
N ALA A 180 -10.16 -6.34 -17.02
CA ALA A 180 -10.83 -5.05 -17.21
C ALA A 180 -11.18 -4.77 -18.68
N PHE A 181 -10.32 -5.19 -19.61
CA PHE A 181 -10.44 -5.07 -21.06
C PHE A 181 -9.43 -5.99 -21.74
N ASP A 182 -9.53 -6.17 -23.05
CA ASP A 182 -8.62 -7.04 -23.81
C ASP A 182 -7.16 -6.57 -23.67
N GLY A 183 -6.29 -7.45 -23.24
CA GLY A 183 -4.87 -7.16 -22.99
C GLY A 183 -4.57 -6.54 -21.62
N ALA A 184 -5.59 -6.25 -20.79
CA ALA A 184 -5.36 -5.81 -19.42
C ALA A 184 -4.66 -6.90 -18.59
N ARG A 185 -3.80 -6.49 -17.65
CA ARG A 185 -3.22 -7.40 -16.66
C ARG A 185 -4.34 -7.99 -15.82
N PRO A 186 -4.45 -9.33 -15.73
CA PRO A 186 -5.45 -9.96 -14.88
C PRO A 186 -5.28 -9.58 -13.42
N LEU A 187 -6.40 -9.37 -12.72
CA LEU A 187 -6.46 -9.20 -11.28
C LEU A 187 -7.03 -10.48 -10.68
N LEU A 188 -6.31 -11.07 -9.74
CA LEU A 188 -6.75 -12.22 -8.95
C LEU A 188 -7.20 -11.75 -7.56
N LEU A 189 -8.41 -12.13 -7.19
CA LEU A 189 -8.99 -11.93 -5.87
C LEU A 189 -9.25 -13.31 -5.28
N LEU A 190 -8.45 -13.72 -4.31
CA LEU A 190 -8.45 -15.08 -3.77
C LEU A 190 -8.59 -15.03 -2.24
N ALA A 191 -8.99 -16.16 -1.65
CA ALA A 191 -8.99 -16.36 -0.21
C ALA A 191 -8.36 -17.72 0.15
N ASP A 192 -7.71 -17.79 1.31
CA ASP A 192 -7.12 -19.04 1.82
C ASP A 192 -8.18 -20.11 2.09
N HIS A 193 -9.41 -19.70 2.48
CA HIS A 193 -10.56 -20.59 2.64
C HIS A 193 -11.89 -19.81 2.49
N GLY A 194 -13.03 -20.50 2.73
CA GLY A 194 -14.37 -19.93 2.58
C GLY A 194 -14.89 -19.99 1.14
N ASP A 195 -16.06 -19.40 0.93
CA ASP A 195 -16.78 -19.38 -0.34
C ASP A 195 -16.58 -18.04 -1.05
N ALA A 196 -16.45 -18.09 -2.37
CA ALA A 196 -16.40 -16.91 -3.22
C ALA A 196 -17.55 -16.94 -4.24
N THR A 197 -18.31 -15.87 -4.31
CA THR A 197 -19.40 -15.68 -5.27
C THR A 197 -19.09 -14.49 -6.14
N THR A 198 -19.17 -14.67 -7.49
CA THR A 198 -19.01 -13.58 -8.44
C THR A 198 -20.15 -12.57 -8.35
N ALA A 199 -19.85 -11.31 -8.61
CA ALA A 199 -20.81 -10.21 -8.72
C ALA A 199 -20.43 -9.32 -9.90
N HIS A 200 -21.35 -8.46 -10.32
CA HIS A 200 -21.07 -7.42 -11.33
C HIS A 200 -22.02 -6.25 -11.09
N SER A 201 -21.75 -5.46 -10.05
CA SER A 201 -22.61 -4.34 -9.65
C SER A 201 -21.78 -3.10 -9.40
N TRP A 202 -22.02 -2.04 -10.15
CA TRP A 202 -21.36 -0.76 -9.94
C TRP A 202 -21.91 -0.06 -8.68
N TYR A 203 -20.99 0.23 -7.76
CA TYR A 203 -21.21 1.14 -6.64
C TYR A 203 -20.81 2.54 -7.12
N ARG A 204 -21.78 3.45 -7.19
CA ARG A 204 -21.62 4.74 -7.84
C ARG A 204 -21.47 5.87 -6.85
N ASN A 205 -20.78 6.92 -7.28
CA ASN A 205 -20.73 8.21 -6.59
C ASN A 205 -20.02 8.18 -5.22
N PHE A 206 -18.93 7.43 -5.10
CA PHE A 206 -18.02 7.63 -3.97
C PHE A 206 -17.49 9.04 -3.98
N ASP A 207 -17.46 9.69 -2.80
CA ASP A 207 -16.93 11.02 -2.64
C ASP A 207 -15.49 11.00 -2.13
N LEU A 208 -14.60 11.66 -2.89
CA LEU A 208 -13.19 11.84 -2.58
C LEU A 208 -12.98 13.25 -2.00
N ALA A 209 -13.25 13.41 -0.72
CA ALA A 209 -13.34 14.73 -0.06
C ALA A 209 -12.04 15.56 -0.17
N VAL A 210 -10.87 14.92 -0.20
CA VAL A 210 -9.58 15.62 -0.35
C VAL A 210 -9.40 16.15 -1.78
N GLU A 211 -9.83 15.39 -2.78
CA GLU A 211 -9.79 15.84 -4.17
C GLU A 211 -10.75 17.02 -4.38
N ARG A 212 -11.93 16.97 -3.76
CA ARG A 212 -12.88 18.09 -3.79
C ARG A 212 -12.30 19.36 -3.16
N ALA A 213 -11.65 19.23 -2.00
CA ALA A 213 -11.00 20.35 -1.33
C ALA A 213 -9.88 20.98 -2.16
N ARG A 214 -9.30 20.22 -3.11
CA ARG A 214 -8.28 20.65 -4.07
C ARG A 214 -8.84 21.20 -5.38
N GLY A 215 -10.17 21.22 -5.54
CA GLY A 215 -10.82 21.65 -6.78
C GLY A 215 -10.69 20.66 -7.94
N LEU A 216 -10.44 19.39 -7.64
CA LEU A 216 -10.29 18.32 -8.63
C LEU A 216 -11.57 17.47 -8.73
N GLU A 217 -11.66 16.62 -9.76
CA GLU A 217 -12.74 15.63 -9.84
C GLU A 217 -12.74 14.76 -8.58
N ALA A 218 -13.88 14.71 -7.91
CA ALA A 218 -14.01 14.16 -6.58
C ALA A 218 -15.02 13.04 -6.45
N VAL A 219 -15.58 12.58 -7.57
CA VAL A 219 -16.60 11.53 -7.55
C VAL A 219 -16.15 10.36 -8.42
N GLU A 220 -16.21 9.16 -7.87
CA GLU A 220 -15.72 7.94 -8.52
C GLU A 220 -16.69 6.77 -8.34
N ASP A 221 -16.66 5.82 -9.28
CA ASP A 221 -17.42 4.58 -9.23
C ASP A 221 -16.46 3.39 -9.11
N HIS A 222 -16.89 2.34 -8.36
CA HIS A 222 -16.15 1.09 -8.22
C HIS A 222 -17.05 -0.11 -8.50
N LEU A 223 -16.50 -1.14 -9.12
CA LEU A 223 -17.23 -2.36 -9.47
C LEU A 223 -17.11 -3.39 -8.34
N HIS A 224 -18.21 -3.83 -7.76
CA HIS A 224 -18.28 -5.01 -6.91
C HIS A 224 -18.22 -6.25 -7.80
N VAL A 225 -17.17 -7.05 -7.66
CA VAL A 225 -16.90 -8.22 -8.52
C VAL A 225 -16.98 -9.55 -7.79
N ALA A 226 -16.83 -9.55 -6.48
CA ALA A 226 -16.87 -10.76 -5.68
C ALA A 226 -17.32 -10.51 -4.25
N THR A 227 -18.03 -11.48 -3.69
CA THR A 227 -18.29 -11.58 -2.25
C THR A 227 -17.64 -12.84 -1.72
N PHE A 228 -16.73 -12.69 -0.74
CA PHE A 228 -16.18 -13.80 0.03
C PHE A 228 -16.94 -13.96 1.33
N ARG A 229 -17.16 -15.21 1.75
CA ARG A 229 -17.85 -15.54 3.00
C ARG A 229 -17.15 -16.67 3.73
N ALA A 230 -16.91 -16.48 5.03
CA ALA A 230 -16.36 -17.50 5.90
C ALA A 230 -17.00 -17.45 7.28
N SER A 231 -17.15 -18.61 7.92
CA SER A 231 -17.46 -18.72 9.34
C SER A 231 -16.17 -18.92 10.10
N LEU A 232 -15.92 -18.10 11.11
CA LEU A 232 -14.67 -18.08 11.86
C LEU A 232 -14.95 -18.24 13.36
N GLU A 233 -14.23 -19.17 13.98
CA GLU A 233 -14.22 -19.35 15.42
C GLU A 233 -13.15 -18.50 16.10
N LEU A 234 -13.14 -18.47 17.43
CA LEU A 234 -12.11 -17.77 18.21
C LEU A 234 -10.70 -18.24 17.80
N GLY A 235 -9.87 -17.30 17.43
CA GLY A 235 -8.47 -17.50 17.02
C GLY A 235 -8.30 -17.78 15.53
N GLU A 236 -9.36 -18.14 14.80
CA GLU A 236 -9.31 -18.34 13.36
C GLU A 236 -9.18 -17.03 12.59
N ALA A 237 -8.68 -17.12 11.36
CA ALA A 237 -8.47 -15.98 10.49
C ALA A 237 -8.78 -16.34 9.03
N LEU A 238 -9.34 -15.38 8.29
CA LEU A 238 -9.48 -15.41 6.83
C LEU A 238 -8.50 -14.43 6.22
N THR A 239 -7.73 -14.86 5.21
CA THR A 239 -6.84 -13.98 4.45
C THR A 239 -7.31 -13.84 3.00
N LEU A 240 -7.64 -12.60 2.59
CA LEU A 240 -7.80 -12.24 1.19
C LEU A 240 -6.44 -11.95 0.56
N VAL A 241 -6.25 -12.38 -0.67
CA VAL A 241 -5.09 -12.14 -1.54
C VAL A 241 -5.55 -11.36 -2.76
N LEU A 242 -5.11 -10.12 -2.88
CA LEU A 242 -5.45 -9.20 -3.95
C LEU A 242 -4.19 -9.03 -4.80
N SER A 243 -4.16 -9.54 -6.04
CA SER A 243 -2.90 -9.67 -6.78
C SER A 243 -3.02 -9.43 -8.28
N ALA A 244 -2.02 -8.73 -8.83
CA ALA A 244 -1.77 -8.62 -10.26
C ALA A 244 -0.70 -9.62 -10.74
N GLU A 245 -0.22 -10.51 -9.87
CA GLU A 245 0.72 -11.57 -10.22
C GLU A 245 -0.04 -12.81 -10.70
N ALA A 246 0.61 -13.61 -11.58
CA ALA A 246 -0.03 -14.78 -12.18
C ALA A 246 -0.30 -15.90 -11.16
N GLU A 247 0.60 -16.09 -10.21
CA GLU A 247 0.56 -17.17 -9.21
C GLU A 247 0.89 -16.62 -7.82
N PRO A 248 -0.02 -15.84 -7.20
CA PRO A 248 0.21 -15.32 -5.86
C PRO A 248 0.11 -16.43 -4.81
N SER A 249 0.94 -16.35 -3.78
CA SER A 249 0.86 -17.26 -2.64
C SER A 249 -0.42 -17.03 -1.85
N LEU A 250 -1.12 -18.11 -1.49
CA LEU A 250 -2.27 -18.07 -0.57
C LEU A 250 -1.84 -18.19 0.90
N ASP A 251 -0.58 -18.54 1.17
CA ASP A 251 -0.06 -18.65 2.53
C ASP A 251 0.21 -17.26 3.13
N GLY A 252 -0.84 -16.72 3.74
CA GLY A 252 -0.78 -15.43 4.41
C GLY A 252 0.15 -15.40 5.63
N ASP A 253 0.34 -16.53 6.32
CA ASP A 253 1.25 -16.60 7.47
C ASP A 253 2.72 -16.51 7.04
N ALA A 254 3.08 -17.24 5.99
CA ALA A 254 4.42 -17.13 5.41
C ALA A 254 4.66 -15.74 4.83
N ALA A 255 3.68 -15.14 4.13
CA ALA A 255 3.78 -13.78 3.60
C ALA A 255 3.93 -12.74 4.72
N TRP A 256 3.17 -12.87 5.80
CA TRP A 256 3.32 -12.03 6.98
C TRP A 256 4.70 -12.17 7.62
N SER A 257 5.20 -13.40 7.76
CA SER A 257 6.53 -13.68 8.32
C SER A 257 7.63 -13.02 7.48
N ARG A 258 7.55 -13.09 6.14
CA ARG A 258 8.49 -12.40 5.24
C ARG A 258 8.44 -10.87 5.42
N ARG A 259 7.26 -10.28 5.56
CA ARG A 259 7.11 -8.84 5.81
C ARG A 259 7.74 -8.44 7.14
N ALA A 260 7.45 -9.16 8.21
CA ALA A 260 8.00 -8.90 9.54
C ALA A 260 9.52 -9.07 9.57
N GLN A 261 10.04 -10.09 8.87
CA GLN A 261 11.47 -10.31 8.72
C GLN A 261 12.15 -9.15 7.96
N HIS A 262 11.56 -8.69 6.87
CA HIS A 262 12.09 -7.54 6.13
C HIS A 262 12.17 -6.29 7.01
N ASP A 263 11.12 -5.96 7.76
CA ASP A 263 11.13 -4.82 8.69
C ASP A 263 12.22 -4.97 9.76
N ALA A 264 12.41 -6.18 10.29
CA ALA A 264 13.47 -6.48 11.26
C ALA A 264 14.87 -6.31 10.65
N GLU A 265 15.11 -6.83 9.45
CA GLU A 265 16.39 -6.72 8.73
C GLU A 265 16.76 -5.26 8.44
N VAL A 266 15.79 -4.43 8.07
CA VAL A 266 15.99 -2.98 7.86
C VAL A 266 16.44 -2.31 9.16
N LEU A 267 15.78 -2.60 10.27
CA LEU A 267 16.14 -2.04 11.58
C LEU A 267 17.50 -2.56 12.07
N ASP A 268 17.82 -3.82 11.88
CA ASP A 268 19.09 -4.42 12.30
C ASP A 268 20.27 -3.91 11.47
N THR A 269 20.03 -3.65 10.17
CA THR A 269 21.03 -3.02 9.32
C THR A 269 21.37 -1.62 9.79
N TRP A 270 20.36 -0.82 10.12
CA TRP A 270 20.56 0.50 10.72
C TRP A 270 21.29 0.44 12.05
N ARG A 271 20.88 -0.44 12.98
CA ARG A 271 21.52 -0.59 14.31
C ARG A 271 23.00 -0.96 14.21
N ARG A 272 23.34 -1.87 13.29
CA ARG A 272 24.74 -2.28 13.08
C ARG A 272 25.61 -1.18 12.48
N ALA A 273 25.02 -0.34 11.64
CA ALA A 273 25.77 0.71 10.93
C ALA A 273 25.90 2.01 11.72
N GLN A 274 25.01 2.26 12.70
CA GLN A 274 24.94 3.52 13.42
C GLN A 274 25.12 3.31 14.92
N PRO A 275 26.29 3.65 15.49
CA PRO A 275 26.51 3.56 16.94
C PRO A 275 25.48 4.33 17.77
N SER A 276 24.95 5.44 17.23
CA SER A 276 23.91 6.26 17.86
C SER A 276 22.52 5.58 17.89
N ALA A 277 22.37 4.41 17.27
CA ALA A 277 21.12 3.64 17.33
C ALA A 277 20.90 3.03 18.71
N GLU A 278 21.99 2.77 19.47
CA GLU A 278 21.89 2.35 20.85
C GLU A 278 21.38 3.51 21.71
N GLY A 279 20.22 3.30 22.36
CA GLY A 279 19.55 4.35 23.14
C GLY A 279 18.76 5.37 22.31
N ALA A 280 18.67 5.23 20.99
CA ALA A 280 17.86 6.10 20.16
C ALA A 280 16.36 6.02 20.55
N PRO A 281 15.64 7.14 20.53
CA PRO A 281 14.20 7.10 20.76
C PRO A 281 13.51 6.15 19.77
N ILE A 282 12.53 5.44 20.26
CA ILE A 282 11.80 4.41 19.51
C ILE A 282 11.23 4.92 18.17
N TRP A 283 10.86 6.21 18.08
CA TRP A 283 10.33 6.82 16.85
C TRP A 283 11.36 6.93 15.72
N ILE A 284 12.67 6.91 16.03
CA ILE A 284 13.74 6.89 15.00
C ILE A 284 13.65 5.58 14.20
N GLY A 285 13.44 4.43 14.85
CA GLY A 285 13.22 3.17 14.15
C GLY A 285 12.03 3.23 13.18
N ARG A 286 10.99 4.01 13.50
CA ARG A 286 9.87 4.25 12.58
C ARG A 286 10.27 5.06 11.35
N LEU A 287 11.12 6.08 11.51
CA LEU A 287 11.65 6.81 10.37
C LEU A 287 12.55 5.94 9.48
N VAL A 288 13.30 5.03 10.07
CA VAL A 288 14.13 4.06 9.31
C VAL A 288 13.24 3.14 8.46
N LEU A 289 12.16 2.60 9.02
CA LEU A 289 11.17 1.81 8.26
C LEU A 289 10.46 2.65 7.20
N ALA A 290 10.12 3.90 7.52
CA ALA A 290 9.50 4.81 6.55
C ALA A 290 10.46 5.15 5.40
N ALA A 291 11.76 5.33 5.67
CA ALA A 291 12.77 5.54 4.65
C ALA A 291 12.89 4.36 3.67
N ASP A 292 12.70 3.13 4.16
CA ASP A 292 12.70 1.94 3.32
C ASP A 292 11.57 1.94 2.30
N GLN A 293 10.40 2.45 2.64
CA GLN A 293 9.23 2.47 1.78
C GLN A 293 9.44 3.27 0.48
N PHE A 294 10.38 4.22 0.47
CA PHE A 294 10.70 5.02 -0.72
C PHE A 294 11.71 4.36 -1.65
N LEU A 295 12.41 3.32 -1.20
CA LEU A 295 13.39 2.60 -1.99
C LEU A 295 12.72 1.50 -2.80
N VAL A 296 12.81 1.59 -4.12
CA VAL A 296 12.11 0.65 -5.01
C VAL A 296 13.04 0.11 -6.09
N ARG A 297 12.80 -1.12 -6.52
CA ARG A 297 13.47 -1.71 -7.68
C ARG A 297 13.05 -0.95 -8.94
N ARG A 298 14.04 -0.70 -9.80
CA ARG A 298 13.86 -0.16 -11.14
C ARG A 298 14.61 -1.05 -12.13
N PRO A 299 14.02 -2.15 -12.56
CA PRO A 299 14.65 -3.02 -13.54
C PRO A 299 14.82 -2.26 -14.86
N LEU A 300 16.03 -2.32 -15.42
CA LEU A 300 16.38 -1.77 -16.73
C LEU A 300 16.88 -2.90 -17.61
N ALA A 301 16.75 -2.79 -18.91
CA ALA A 301 17.23 -3.81 -19.86
C ALA A 301 18.72 -4.19 -19.65
N ALA A 302 19.55 -3.22 -19.25
CA ALA A 302 20.97 -3.41 -18.96
C ALA A 302 21.29 -3.59 -17.46
N ASP A 303 20.29 -3.60 -16.57
CA ASP A 303 20.47 -3.71 -15.12
C ASP A 303 19.16 -4.14 -14.45
N ALA A 304 18.96 -5.45 -14.36
CA ALA A 304 17.77 -6.01 -13.71
C ALA A 304 17.66 -5.64 -12.21
N ASP A 305 18.79 -5.31 -11.58
CA ASP A 305 18.91 -4.98 -10.16
C ASP A 305 18.91 -3.47 -9.88
N GLY A 306 18.58 -2.63 -10.86
CA GLY A 306 18.47 -1.19 -10.69
C GLY A 306 17.58 -0.81 -9.51
N VAL A 307 17.93 0.28 -8.83
CA VAL A 307 17.18 0.83 -7.68
C VAL A 307 16.96 2.31 -7.88
N THR A 308 15.82 2.80 -7.46
CA THR A 308 15.49 4.21 -7.48
C THR A 308 14.78 4.63 -6.19
N VAL A 309 14.43 5.92 -6.09
CA VAL A 309 13.67 6.49 -4.98
C VAL A 309 12.36 7.05 -5.52
N ILE A 310 11.25 6.69 -4.90
CA ILE A 310 9.97 7.38 -5.10
C ILE A 310 10.04 8.73 -4.39
N ALA A 311 9.87 9.81 -5.13
CA ALA A 311 9.97 11.18 -4.59
C ALA A 311 8.87 11.52 -3.57
N GLY A 312 7.74 10.84 -3.65
CA GLY A 312 6.65 10.97 -2.67
C GLY A 312 5.42 10.16 -3.04
N TYR A 313 4.99 9.28 -2.14
CA TYR A 313 3.66 8.72 -2.21
C TYR A 313 2.64 9.80 -1.79
N HIS A 314 1.51 9.91 -2.46
CA HIS A 314 0.99 9.02 -3.50
C HIS A 314 1.31 9.47 -4.94
N TRP A 315 1.77 10.72 -5.12
CA TRP A 315 1.70 11.45 -6.40
C TRP A 315 2.88 11.23 -7.33
N PHE A 316 4.10 11.13 -6.75
CA PHE A 316 5.33 11.20 -7.52
C PHE A 316 5.88 9.81 -7.84
N GLY A 317 6.52 9.72 -9.01
CA GLY A 317 7.39 8.61 -9.39
C GLY A 317 8.82 8.84 -8.89
N ASP A 318 9.78 8.36 -9.66
CA ASP A 318 11.19 8.53 -9.40
C ASP A 318 11.72 9.82 -10.07
N TRP A 319 11.99 10.80 -9.22
CA TRP A 319 12.46 12.13 -9.64
C TRP A 319 13.92 12.31 -9.26
N GLY A 320 14.76 12.74 -10.24
CA GLY A 320 16.20 12.84 -10.07
C GLY A 320 16.65 13.80 -8.99
N ARG A 321 16.13 15.04 -9.01
CA ARG A 321 16.46 16.05 -7.99
C ARG A 321 16.10 15.57 -6.58
N ASP A 322 14.88 15.11 -6.41
CA ASP A 322 14.35 14.67 -5.11
C ASP A 322 15.13 13.45 -4.61
N THR A 323 15.47 12.52 -5.51
CA THR A 323 16.32 11.38 -5.21
C THR A 323 17.69 11.83 -4.69
N MET A 324 18.38 12.73 -5.39
CA MET A 324 19.74 13.15 -5.02
C MET A 324 19.78 13.92 -3.70
N ILE A 325 18.75 14.72 -3.41
CA ILE A 325 18.61 15.43 -2.13
C ILE A 325 18.33 14.46 -0.98
N ALA A 326 17.42 13.49 -1.19
CA ALA A 326 16.98 12.57 -0.15
C ALA A 326 17.93 11.38 0.08
N LEU A 327 18.77 11.05 -0.91
CA LEU A 327 19.61 9.84 -0.92
C LEU A 327 20.45 9.66 0.35
N PRO A 328 21.19 10.67 0.89
CA PRO A 328 21.96 10.47 2.10
C PRO A 328 21.10 10.07 3.30
N GLY A 329 19.95 10.73 3.48
CA GLY A 329 19.02 10.44 4.58
C GLY A 329 18.35 9.07 4.46
N LEU A 330 17.92 8.70 3.26
CA LEU A 330 17.23 7.43 3.01
C LEU A 330 18.17 6.21 3.05
N THR A 331 19.46 6.40 2.77
CA THR A 331 20.41 5.29 2.61
C THR A 331 21.59 5.35 3.57
N LEU A 332 22.42 6.40 3.56
CA LEU A 332 23.64 6.45 4.38
C LEU A 332 23.29 6.51 5.86
N ALA A 333 22.35 7.37 6.26
CA ALA A 333 21.90 7.47 7.63
C ALA A 333 21.21 6.21 8.15
N THR A 334 20.74 5.34 7.26
CA THR A 334 20.11 4.04 7.57
C THR A 334 21.03 2.85 7.38
N GLY A 335 22.35 3.07 7.13
CA GLY A 335 23.35 2.02 6.98
C GLY A 335 23.35 1.30 5.63
N ARG A 336 22.65 1.83 4.62
CA ARG A 336 22.44 1.18 3.32
C ARG A 336 23.26 1.81 2.18
N GLY A 337 24.56 2.02 2.40
CA GLY A 337 25.47 2.66 1.46
C GLY A 337 25.55 1.93 0.10
N GLU A 338 25.39 0.60 0.08
CA GLU A 338 25.39 -0.15 -1.19
C GLU A 338 24.14 0.15 -2.03
N ILE A 339 22.98 0.37 -1.39
CA ILE A 339 21.77 0.82 -2.09
C ILE A 339 21.99 2.21 -2.69
N ALA A 340 22.65 3.13 -1.97
CA ALA A 340 23.01 4.44 -2.52
C ALA A 340 23.85 4.32 -3.79
N ARG A 341 24.86 3.43 -3.80
CA ARG A 341 25.67 3.19 -5.00
C ARG A 341 24.83 2.65 -6.17
N ARG A 342 23.94 1.73 -5.91
CA ARG A 342 23.03 1.19 -6.94
C ARG A 342 22.14 2.27 -7.51
N ILE A 343 21.55 3.15 -6.66
CA ILE A 343 20.75 4.28 -7.11
C ILE A 343 21.57 5.20 -8.01
N LEU A 344 22.77 5.61 -7.59
CA LEU A 344 23.64 6.46 -8.41
C LEU A 344 24.02 5.82 -9.74
N LYS A 345 24.30 4.50 -9.76
CA LYS A 345 24.56 3.76 -11.00
C LYS A 345 23.33 3.73 -11.91
N THR A 346 22.13 3.55 -11.34
CA THR A 346 20.88 3.61 -12.12
C THR A 346 20.73 4.98 -12.78
N PHE A 347 20.86 6.07 -12.03
CA PHE A 347 20.72 7.42 -12.56
C PHE A 347 21.84 7.79 -13.56
N ALA A 348 23.06 7.31 -13.35
CA ALA A 348 24.17 7.57 -14.28
C ALA A 348 23.90 7.10 -15.72
N ARG A 349 23.03 6.09 -15.90
CA ARG A 349 22.62 5.59 -17.22
C ARG A 349 21.70 6.55 -17.99
N PHE A 350 21.10 7.50 -17.30
CA PHE A 350 20.21 8.49 -17.87
C PHE A 350 20.89 9.86 -18.07
N VAL A 351 22.19 9.96 -17.82
CA VAL A 351 22.94 11.20 -18.09
C VAL A 351 22.94 11.46 -19.58
N ASP A 352 22.43 12.62 -19.99
CA ASP A 352 22.50 13.12 -21.36
C ASP A 352 23.20 14.49 -21.36
N ARG A 353 24.23 14.65 -22.21
CA ARG A 353 25.02 15.88 -22.32
C ARG A 353 25.52 16.45 -21.00
N GLY A 354 25.88 15.58 -20.07
CA GLY A 354 26.35 15.96 -18.73
C GLY A 354 25.24 16.33 -17.72
N MET A 355 23.98 16.19 -18.09
CA MET A 355 22.82 16.51 -17.23
C MET A 355 22.06 15.26 -16.82
N LEU A 356 21.56 15.24 -15.59
CA LEU A 356 20.64 14.22 -15.11
C LEU A 356 19.19 14.68 -15.32
N PRO A 357 18.32 13.82 -15.88
CA PRO A 357 16.92 14.16 -16.02
C PRO A 357 16.22 14.25 -14.65
N ASN A 358 15.27 15.15 -14.52
CA ASN A 358 14.48 15.25 -13.32
C ASN A 358 13.39 14.17 -13.24
N ARG A 359 12.95 13.60 -14.35
CA ARG A 359 12.05 12.44 -14.43
C ARG A 359 12.72 11.34 -15.25
N LEU A 360 12.78 10.14 -14.69
CA LEU A 360 13.18 8.97 -15.43
C LEU A 360 11.97 8.45 -16.22
N ARG A 361 12.08 8.43 -17.56
CA ARG A 361 11.10 7.82 -18.45
C ARG A 361 11.78 6.72 -19.26
N ASP A 362 11.12 5.60 -19.42
CA ASP A 362 11.57 4.57 -20.34
C ASP A 362 11.37 5.08 -21.77
N GLY A 363 12.45 5.12 -22.57
CA GLY A 363 12.43 5.63 -23.94
C GLY A 363 13.12 6.97 -24.18
N GLY A 364 13.88 7.48 -23.23
CA GLY A 364 14.84 8.60 -23.42
C GLY A 364 14.23 9.86 -24.00
N GLN A 365 14.17 10.85 -23.25
CA GLN A 365 14.07 12.30 -23.40
C GLN A 365 13.10 12.86 -22.37
N ALA A 366 13.63 13.33 -21.24
CA ALA A 366 12.91 14.23 -20.38
C ALA A 366 13.52 15.62 -20.54
N PRO A 367 12.76 16.63 -20.96
CA PRO A 367 13.28 17.99 -21.15
C PRO A 367 13.51 18.78 -19.87
N ASP A 368 13.23 18.23 -18.70
CA ASP A 368 13.36 18.95 -17.43
C ASP A 368 14.69 18.63 -16.75
N TYR A 369 15.73 19.31 -17.19
CA TYR A 369 17.04 19.28 -16.54
C TYR A 369 17.07 20.24 -15.36
N THR A 370 17.33 19.77 -14.14
CA THR A 370 17.54 20.65 -13.00
C THR A 370 18.52 20.09 -11.98
N TRP A 371 19.39 20.95 -11.45
CA TRP A 371 20.18 20.91 -10.20
C TRP A 371 20.83 19.60 -9.76
N SER A 372 20.63 18.50 -10.48
CA SER A 372 20.97 17.15 -10.05
C SER A 372 22.48 16.86 -9.98
N VAL A 373 23.31 17.57 -10.76
CA VAL A 373 24.75 17.26 -10.88
C VAL A 373 25.47 17.58 -9.56
N GLY A 374 25.19 18.72 -8.95
CA GLY A 374 25.81 19.12 -7.69
C GLY A 374 25.46 18.17 -6.55
N GLU A 375 24.21 17.76 -6.43
CA GLU A 375 23.76 16.82 -5.42
C GLU A 375 24.26 15.38 -5.67
N THR A 376 24.39 14.97 -6.92
CA THR A 376 25.00 13.69 -7.28
C THR A 376 26.49 13.66 -6.88
N LEU A 377 27.22 14.74 -7.15
CA LEU A 377 28.62 14.87 -6.74
C LEU A 377 28.77 14.90 -5.22
N ARG A 378 27.87 15.58 -4.50
CA ARG A 378 27.85 15.60 -3.04
C ARG A 378 27.61 14.18 -2.49
N ALA A 379 26.57 13.49 -2.96
CA ALA A 379 26.27 12.12 -2.54
C ALA A 379 27.41 11.14 -2.86
N TRP A 380 28.06 11.27 -4.03
CA TRP A 380 29.25 10.49 -4.39
C TRP A 380 30.42 10.77 -3.45
N HIS A 381 30.67 12.03 -3.09
CA HIS A 381 31.73 12.42 -2.17
C HIS A 381 31.50 11.83 -0.76
N GLU A 382 30.29 11.96 -0.22
CA GLU A 382 29.92 11.38 1.07
C GLU A 382 30.08 9.84 1.09
N LEU A 383 29.67 9.15 0.03
CA LEU A 383 29.89 7.70 -0.13
C LEU A 383 31.37 7.33 -0.21
N SER A 384 32.18 8.15 -0.86
CA SER A 384 33.62 7.91 -0.99
C SER A 384 34.37 8.17 0.32
N ALA A 385 33.93 9.16 1.09
CA ALA A 385 34.48 9.48 2.41
C ALA A 385 34.12 8.45 3.47
N SER A 386 32.97 7.78 3.34
CA SER A 386 32.50 6.74 4.28
C SER A 386 33.11 5.35 4.07
N ARG A 387 34.07 5.19 3.15
CA ARG A 387 34.80 3.93 3.03
C ARG A 387 35.60 3.70 4.32
N PRO A 388 35.48 2.54 5.00
CA PRO A 388 36.42 2.19 6.03
C PRO A 388 37.81 2.17 5.38
N ARG A 389 38.74 2.94 5.93
CA ARG A 389 40.16 2.77 5.61
C ARG A 389 40.53 1.41 6.19
N TYR A 390 40.46 0.37 5.37
CA TYR A 390 41.15 -0.87 5.71
C TYR A 390 42.66 -0.59 5.63
N PRO A 391 43.40 -1.01 6.63
CA PRO A 391 44.87 -0.88 6.68
C PRO A 391 45.54 -1.71 5.57
#